data_417055904de7ed34a684624b3271f327
#
_entry.id   417055904de7ed34a684624b3271f327
#
_cell.length_a   1.000
_cell.length_b   1.000
_cell.length_c   1.000
_cell.angle_alpha   90.00
_cell.angle_beta   90.00
_cell.angle_gamma   90.00
#
_symmetry.space_group_name_H-M   'P 1'
#
loop_
_entity.id
_entity.type
_entity.pdbx_description
1 polymer ?
#
loop_
_entity_poly.entity_id
_entity_poly.type
_entity_poly.pdbx_seq_one_letter_code
_entity_poly.pdbx_strand_id
1 'polypeptide(L)'
;FITAHSEATGSAVGNMRVIDSFSSKGRLPGNKAVSVIYTTATGADSQDLLLTVTDKHYMLFFKKYKVSTEDTVVSDCTINVPKGLTLFINDVLVGDQYKSKDSGKNSSYDVYKIPYLFNGTTILKATSEFTEDYTKEIYPSYDEYTTSISSYDIKFAEDKINGLKDQAKKDVTEFFDAAQKKSDFSTVSDKFTSDMQSSAKSTYNGYVDTFKSTYKQISN
;
A
#
# COMPACT_ATOMS: atom_id res chain seq x y z
N PHE A 1 -22.11 4.01 -11.31
CA PHE A 1 -21.93 4.71 -10.02
C PHE A 1 -22.05 3.76 -8.83
N ILE A 2 -23.15 3.00 -8.67
CA ILE A 2 -23.35 2.11 -7.51
C ILE A 2 -22.19 1.13 -7.35
N THR A 3 -21.85 0.39 -8.41
CA THR A 3 -20.76 -0.58 -8.39
C THR A 3 -19.44 0.09 -8.03
N ALA A 4 -19.11 1.18 -8.72
CA ALA A 4 -17.87 1.91 -8.47
C ALA A 4 -17.80 2.49 -7.05
N HIS A 5 -18.92 3.01 -6.53
CA HIS A 5 -18.98 3.53 -5.16
C HIS A 5 -18.86 2.40 -4.13
N SER A 6 -19.56 1.28 -4.33
CA SER A 6 -19.48 0.12 -3.45
C SER A 6 -18.07 -0.48 -3.43
N GLU A 7 -17.42 -0.58 -4.59
CA GLU A 7 -16.02 -1.01 -4.69
C GLU A 7 -15.06 -0.03 -4.01
N ALA A 8 -15.27 1.28 -4.21
CA ALA A 8 -14.42 2.32 -3.66
C ALA A 8 -14.55 2.47 -2.14
N THR A 9 -15.72 2.24 -1.57
CA THR A 9 -15.97 2.45 -0.13
C THR A 9 -15.97 1.15 0.69
N GLY A 10 -15.90 0.00 0.03
CA GLY A 10 -16.05 -1.31 0.69
C GLY A 10 -17.44 -1.53 1.30
N SER A 11 -18.38 -0.61 1.05
CA SER A 11 -19.74 -0.65 1.62
C SER A 11 -20.75 -1.08 0.59
N ALA A 12 -21.52 -2.12 0.88
CA ALA A 12 -22.65 -2.50 0.03
C ALA A 12 -23.64 -1.34 -0.03
N VAL A 13 -23.93 -0.89 -1.26
CA VAL A 13 -24.96 0.11 -1.51
C VAL A 13 -26.31 -0.60 -1.68
N GLY A 14 -27.22 -0.28 -0.78
CA GLY A 14 -28.61 -0.78 -0.81
C GLY A 14 -29.50 0.03 -1.76
N ASN A 15 -30.72 0.33 -1.32
CA ASN A 15 -31.69 1.08 -2.12
C ASN A 15 -31.10 2.40 -2.63
N MET A 16 -31.31 2.65 -3.91
CA MET A 16 -30.87 3.87 -4.57
C MET A 16 -32.08 4.62 -5.18
N ARG A 17 -32.03 5.93 -5.06
CA ARG A 17 -32.98 6.82 -5.69
C ARG A 17 -32.22 8.02 -6.30
N VAL A 18 -32.59 8.37 -7.54
CA VAL A 18 -32.05 9.56 -8.22
C VAL A 18 -33.15 10.62 -8.26
N ILE A 19 -32.80 11.82 -7.84
CA ILE A 19 -33.69 12.99 -7.88
C ILE A 19 -32.96 14.15 -8.56
N ASP A 20 -33.72 15.11 -9.06
CA ASP A 20 -33.11 16.35 -9.59
C ASP A 20 -32.43 17.13 -8.44
N SER A 21 -31.18 17.54 -8.66
CA SER A 21 -30.48 18.40 -7.73
C SER A 21 -30.63 19.88 -8.09
N PHE A 22 -30.69 20.71 -7.08
CA PHE A 22 -30.75 22.18 -7.24
C PHE A 22 -29.36 22.83 -7.30
N SER A 23 -28.32 22.08 -7.51
CA SER A 23 -26.95 22.59 -7.64
C SER A 23 -26.86 23.69 -8.71
N SER A 24 -26.18 24.79 -8.38
CA SER A 24 -25.96 25.91 -9.31
C SER A 24 -25.20 25.47 -10.58
N LYS A 25 -24.32 24.49 -10.48
CA LYS A 25 -23.58 23.93 -11.62
C LYS A 25 -24.51 23.24 -12.66
N GLY A 26 -25.61 22.67 -12.23
CA GLY A 26 -26.64 22.09 -13.12
C GLY A 26 -27.43 23.10 -13.93
N ARG A 27 -27.34 24.39 -13.60
CA ARG A 27 -28.01 25.50 -14.30
C ARG A 27 -27.26 25.99 -15.53
N LEU A 28 -25.99 25.57 -15.71
CA LEU A 28 -25.21 25.95 -16.89
C LEU A 28 -25.75 25.27 -18.14
N PRO A 29 -25.76 25.95 -19.31
CA PRO A 29 -26.19 25.35 -20.57
C PRO A 29 -25.46 24.01 -20.84
N GLY A 30 -26.27 22.98 -21.12
CA GLY A 30 -25.73 21.65 -21.40
C GLY A 30 -25.46 20.77 -20.15
N ASN A 31 -25.61 21.32 -18.95
CA ASN A 31 -25.47 20.58 -17.70
C ASN A 31 -26.82 20.22 -17.07
N LYS A 32 -26.81 19.17 -16.28
CA LYS A 32 -27.90 18.77 -15.39
C LYS A 32 -27.31 18.24 -14.10
N ALA A 33 -27.75 18.71 -12.95
CA ALA A 33 -27.34 18.14 -11.67
C ALA A 33 -28.42 17.17 -11.18
N VAL A 34 -27.98 16.04 -10.64
CA VAL A 34 -28.83 15.04 -9.99
C VAL A 34 -28.23 14.64 -8.66
N SER A 35 -29.09 14.41 -7.66
CA SER A 35 -28.67 13.82 -6.40
C SER A 35 -28.96 12.33 -6.40
N VAL A 36 -27.98 11.52 -6.12
CA VAL A 36 -28.11 10.08 -5.89
C VAL A 36 -28.21 9.88 -4.39
N ILE A 37 -29.36 9.45 -3.92
CA ILE A 37 -29.60 9.09 -2.52
C ILE A 37 -29.51 7.57 -2.43
N TYR A 38 -28.72 7.05 -1.50
CA TYR A 38 -28.48 5.62 -1.33
C TYR A 38 -28.39 5.26 0.15
N THR A 39 -28.56 3.98 0.46
CA THR A 39 -28.40 3.45 1.82
C THR A 39 -27.13 2.61 1.90
N THR A 40 -26.39 2.79 2.98
CA THR A 40 -25.23 1.99 3.34
C THR A 40 -25.52 1.24 4.65
N ALA A 41 -24.59 0.43 5.11
CA ALA A 41 -24.69 -0.24 6.41
C ALA A 41 -24.78 0.74 7.59
N THR A 42 -24.28 1.97 7.41
CA THR A 42 -24.26 3.02 8.45
C THR A 42 -25.42 4.00 8.34
N GLY A 43 -26.25 3.93 7.31
CA GLY A 43 -27.42 4.80 7.13
C GLY A 43 -27.63 5.27 5.71
N ALA A 44 -28.47 6.29 5.55
CA ALA A 44 -28.70 6.94 4.27
C ALA A 44 -27.65 8.02 4.03
N ASP A 45 -27.18 8.10 2.79
CA ASP A 45 -26.25 9.12 2.32
C ASP A 45 -26.67 9.63 0.95
N SER A 46 -26.08 10.73 0.48
CA SER A 46 -26.39 11.29 -0.82
C SER A 46 -25.15 11.91 -1.46
N GLN A 47 -25.10 11.82 -2.79
CA GLN A 47 -24.05 12.46 -3.58
C GLN A 47 -24.67 13.18 -4.78
N ASP A 48 -24.27 14.44 -4.94
CA ASP A 48 -24.61 15.20 -6.13
C ASP A 48 -23.69 14.86 -7.29
N LEU A 49 -24.29 14.57 -8.44
CA LEU A 49 -23.57 14.30 -9.67
C LEU A 49 -23.91 15.37 -10.70
N LEU A 50 -22.89 15.91 -11.34
CA LEU A 50 -23.03 16.76 -12.49
C LEU A 50 -23.07 15.91 -13.76
N LEU A 51 -24.10 16.10 -14.55
CA LEU A 51 -24.28 15.46 -15.85
C LEU A 51 -24.01 16.49 -16.95
N THR A 52 -23.13 16.16 -17.89
CA THR A 52 -22.85 16.98 -19.07
C THR A 52 -23.42 16.33 -20.33
N VAL A 53 -23.94 17.15 -21.22
CA VAL A 53 -24.44 16.69 -22.53
C VAL A 53 -23.28 16.15 -23.36
N THR A 54 -23.50 15.05 -24.05
CA THR A 54 -22.58 14.53 -25.07
C THR A 54 -23.05 14.93 -26.44
N ASP A 55 -22.17 14.96 -27.44
CA ASP A 55 -22.51 15.19 -28.86
C ASP A 55 -23.38 14.09 -29.46
N LYS A 56 -23.58 13.00 -28.75
CA LYS A 56 -24.43 11.88 -29.19
C LYS A 56 -25.87 12.03 -28.65
N HIS A 57 -26.85 11.85 -29.52
CA HIS A 57 -28.23 11.78 -29.15
C HIS A 57 -28.71 10.33 -29.00
N TYR A 58 -29.56 10.08 -28.02
CA TYR A 58 -30.31 8.84 -27.94
C TYR A 58 -31.64 9.06 -28.70
N MET A 59 -31.79 8.39 -29.82
CA MET A 59 -32.83 8.72 -30.81
C MET A 59 -32.73 10.18 -31.30
N LEU A 60 -33.53 10.58 -32.28
CA LEU A 60 -33.40 11.87 -32.96
C LEU A 60 -33.52 13.14 -32.09
N PHE A 61 -34.10 13.04 -30.89
CA PHE A 61 -34.47 14.22 -30.11
C PHE A 61 -33.96 14.22 -28.65
N PHE A 62 -33.45 13.10 -28.11
CA PHE A 62 -33.07 13.02 -26.71
C PHE A 62 -31.54 13.22 -26.54
N LYS A 63 -31.18 14.21 -25.76
CA LYS A 63 -29.78 14.45 -25.39
C LYS A 63 -29.25 13.31 -24.55
N LYS A 64 -28.07 12.82 -24.87
CA LYS A 64 -27.37 11.85 -24.04
C LYS A 64 -26.46 12.60 -23.06
N TYR A 65 -26.53 12.22 -21.80
CA TYR A 65 -25.71 12.77 -20.74
C TYR A 65 -24.63 11.77 -20.31
N LYS A 66 -23.51 12.28 -19.83
CA LYS A 66 -22.51 11.51 -19.08
C LYS A 66 -22.28 12.21 -17.72
N VAL A 67 -21.87 11.44 -16.72
CA VAL A 67 -21.41 11.98 -15.45
C VAL A 67 -20.14 12.79 -15.70
N SER A 68 -20.11 14.03 -15.23
CA SER A 68 -18.88 14.83 -15.19
C SER A 68 -17.96 14.28 -14.10
N THR A 69 -16.69 14.24 -14.35
CA THR A 69 -15.69 13.83 -13.37
C THR A 69 -15.19 14.98 -12.50
N GLU A 70 -15.49 16.24 -12.86
CA GLU A 70 -14.98 17.44 -12.18
C GLU A 70 -15.24 17.50 -10.67
N ASP A 71 -16.38 16.94 -10.23
CA ASP A 71 -16.77 16.95 -8.81
C ASP A 71 -16.75 15.55 -8.17
N THR A 72 -16.38 14.52 -8.92
CA THR A 72 -16.46 13.13 -8.44
C THR A 72 -15.12 12.44 -8.29
N VAL A 73 -14.09 12.96 -8.93
CA VAL A 73 -12.75 12.42 -8.86
C VAL A 73 -11.72 13.53 -8.64
N VAL A 74 -10.64 13.14 -8.02
CA VAL A 74 -9.43 13.92 -7.80
C VAL A 74 -8.33 13.31 -8.64
N SER A 75 -7.61 14.11 -9.41
CA SER A 75 -6.54 13.65 -10.31
C SER A 75 -5.15 13.76 -9.67
N ASP A 76 -4.21 13.00 -10.24
CA ASP A 76 -2.76 13.10 -9.93
C ASP A 76 -2.39 12.92 -8.46
N CYS A 77 -3.07 11.99 -7.78
CA CYS A 77 -2.81 11.74 -6.37
C CYS A 77 -1.47 11.05 -6.13
N THR A 78 -0.78 11.47 -5.06
CA THR A 78 0.50 10.88 -4.65
C THR A 78 0.37 10.24 -3.27
N ILE A 79 0.74 8.97 -3.15
CA ILE A 79 0.74 8.23 -1.89
C ILE A 79 2.15 7.72 -1.62
N ASN A 80 2.75 8.16 -0.50
CA ASN A 80 4.05 7.69 -0.06
C ASN A 80 3.86 6.57 0.96
N VAL A 81 4.45 5.41 0.68
CA VAL A 81 4.32 4.20 1.50
C VAL A 81 5.72 3.74 1.93
N PRO A 82 5.97 3.42 3.20
CA PRO A 82 7.25 2.85 3.62
C PRO A 82 7.61 1.63 2.78
N LYS A 83 8.88 1.52 2.37
CA LYS A 83 9.35 0.38 1.55
C LYS A 83 9.11 -0.95 2.24
N GLY A 84 8.79 -1.96 1.44
CA GLY A 84 8.50 -3.32 1.93
C GLY A 84 7.04 -3.55 2.31
N LEU A 85 6.17 -2.52 2.18
CA LEU A 85 4.74 -2.66 2.36
C LEU A 85 4.01 -2.74 1.02
N THR A 86 2.96 -3.52 1.00
CA THR A 86 2.00 -3.62 -0.12
C THR A 86 0.85 -2.65 0.14
N LEU A 87 0.56 -1.79 -0.84
CA LEU A 87 -0.52 -0.80 -0.75
C LEU A 87 -1.82 -1.35 -1.34
N PHE A 88 -2.92 -1.14 -0.60
CA PHE A 88 -4.28 -1.29 -1.09
C PHE A 88 -5.04 0.03 -0.94
N ILE A 89 -5.93 0.30 -1.87
CA ILE A 89 -6.87 1.42 -1.82
C ILE A 89 -8.27 0.83 -1.88
N ASN A 90 -9.07 1.03 -0.83
CA ASN A 90 -10.42 0.44 -0.69
C ASN A 90 -10.41 -1.08 -0.98
N ASP A 91 -9.47 -1.80 -0.35
CA ASP A 91 -9.19 -3.24 -0.50
C ASP A 91 -8.74 -3.69 -1.91
N VAL A 92 -8.56 -2.76 -2.85
CA VAL A 92 -8.00 -3.06 -4.18
C VAL A 92 -6.48 -2.92 -4.14
N LEU A 93 -5.77 -3.98 -4.52
CA LEU A 93 -4.32 -3.98 -4.62
C LEU A 93 -3.83 -2.93 -5.62
N VAL A 94 -2.92 -2.07 -5.18
CA VAL A 94 -2.25 -1.09 -6.05
C VAL A 94 -1.02 -1.74 -6.69
N GLY A 95 -1.10 -1.98 -7.98
CA GLY A 95 -0.03 -2.64 -8.73
C GLY A 95 1.22 -1.75 -8.94
N ASP A 96 2.34 -2.40 -9.24
CA ASP A 96 3.64 -1.74 -9.44
C ASP A 96 3.66 -0.73 -10.59
N GLN A 97 2.72 -0.82 -11.54
CA GLN A 97 2.58 0.16 -12.63
C GLN A 97 2.32 1.59 -12.14
N TYR A 98 1.79 1.73 -10.93
CA TYR A 98 1.56 3.02 -10.27
C TYR A 98 2.75 3.49 -9.43
N LYS A 99 3.74 2.64 -9.22
CA LYS A 99 4.95 2.98 -8.47
C LYS A 99 5.87 3.87 -9.32
N SER A 100 6.20 5.04 -8.80
CA SER A 100 7.11 5.97 -9.48
C SER A 100 8.54 5.43 -9.51
N LYS A 101 9.20 5.59 -10.65
CA LYS A 101 10.63 5.27 -10.80
C LYS A 101 11.54 6.24 -10.01
N ASP A 102 10.99 7.38 -9.61
CA ASP A 102 11.68 8.43 -8.82
C ASP A 102 11.79 8.09 -7.32
N SER A 103 11.25 6.93 -6.89
CA SER A 103 11.53 6.36 -5.57
C SER A 103 13.02 6.02 -5.53
N GLY A 104 13.87 7.03 -5.33
CA GLY A 104 15.33 6.90 -5.39
C GLY A 104 15.82 5.73 -4.54
N LYS A 105 16.93 5.09 -4.94
CA LYS A 105 17.52 3.94 -4.23
C LYS A 105 17.74 4.19 -2.74
N ASN A 106 17.88 5.46 -2.34
CA ASN A 106 18.11 5.89 -0.95
C ASN A 106 16.85 6.40 -0.24
N SER A 107 15.67 6.39 -0.90
CA SER A 107 14.40 6.76 -0.25
C SER A 107 13.93 5.63 0.65
N SER A 108 13.43 5.95 1.84
CA SER A 108 12.75 5.00 2.73
C SER A 108 11.31 4.70 2.29
N TYR A 109 10.83 5.36 1.24
CA TYR A 109 9.45 5.28 0.75
C TYR A 109 9.39 4.85 -0.70
N ASP A 110 8.37 4.07 -1.02
CA ASP A 110 7.85 3.89 -2.35
C ASP A 110 6.80 4.97 -2.62
N VAL A 111 6.85 5.59 -3.78
CA VAL A 111 5.95 6.67 -4.19
C VAL A 111 4.98 6.14 -5.23
N TYR A 112 3.69 6.13 -4.92
CA TYR A 112 2.65 5.72 -5.85
C TYR A 112 1.99 6.96 -6.47
N LYS A 113 1.84 6.96 -7.81
CA LYS A 113 1.14 7.97 -8.59
C LYS A 113 -0.18 7.38 -9.04
N ILE A 114 -1.26 7.80 -8.40
CA ILE A 114 -2.62 7.32 -8.67
C ILE A 114 -3.30 8.35 -9.57
N PRO A 115 -3.65 7.99 -10.81
CA PRO A 115 -4.21 8.95 -11.76
C PRO A 115 -5.51 9.59 -11.27
N TYR A 116 -6.36 8.79 -10.62
CA TYR A 116 -7.65 9.26 -10.14
C TYR A 116 -8.03 8.55 -8.85
N LEU A 117 -8.56 9.30 -7.88
CA LEU A 117 -9.28 8.80 -6.72
C LEU A 117 -10.69 9.40 -6.71
N PHE A 118 -11.65 8.71 -6.10
CA PHE A 118 -12.94 9.33 -5.84
C PHE A 118 -12.79 10.45 -4.80
N ASN A 119 -13.45 11.57 -5.05
CA ASN A 119 -13.60 12.62 -4.05
C ASN A 119 -14.40 12.08 -2.86
N GLY A 120 -13.88 12.26 -1.66
CA GLY A 120 -14.49 11.77 -0.42
C GLY A 120 -13.62 10.75 0.30
N THR A 121 -14.28 9.90 1.08
CA THR A 121 -13.59 8.90 1.92
C THR A 121 -12.90 7.83 1.08
N THR A 122 -11.64 7.63 1.35
CA THR A 122 -10.82 6.58 0.75
C THR A 122 -10.01 5.89 1.85
N ILE A 123 -10.01 4.56 1.86
CA ILE A 123 -9.29 3.77 2.85
C ILE A 123 -7.98 3.29 2.23
N LEU A 124 -6.87 3.69 2.82
CA LEU A 124 -5.55 3.13 2.53
C LEU A 124 -5.28 1.98 3.49
N LYS A 125 -4.86 0.84 2.95
CA LYS A 125 -4.37 -0.29 3.74
C LYS A 125 -2.96 -0.61 3.30
N ALA A 126 -2.05 -0.81 4.25
CA ALA A 126 -0.68 -1.21 3.99
C ALA A 126 -0.36 -2.49 4.77
N THR A 127 0.21 -3.48 4.09
CA THR A 127 0.46 -4.81 4.68
C THR A 127 1.85 -5.30 4.34
N SER A 128 2.43 -6.15 5.19
CA SER A 128 3.58 -6.99 4.88
C SER A 128 3.53 -8.29 5.67
N GLU A 129 4.43 -9.22 5.35
CA GLU A 129 4.55 -10.48 6.10
C GLU A 129 4.92 -10.27 7.57
N PHE A 130 5.61 -9.16 7.89
CA PHE A 130 6.20 -8.91 9.22
C PHE A 130 5.47 -7.84 10.02
N THR A 131 4.40 -7.25 9.49
CA THR A 131 3.69 -6.15 10.14
C THR A 131 2.23 -6.51 10.40
N GLU A 132 1.64 -5.85 11.40
CA GLU A 132 0.19 -5.78 11.49
C GLU A 132 -0.36 -5.02 10.28
N ASP A 133 -1.59 -5.31 9.88
CA ASP A 133 -2.29 -4.55 8.85
C ASP A 133 -2.49 -3.11 9.35
N TYR A 134 -1.97 -2.16 8.59
CA TYR A 134 -2.18 -0.75 8.85
C TYR A 134 -3.30 -0.20 7.98
N THR A 135 -4.22 0.56 8.57
CA THR A 135 -5.33 1.19 7.86
C THR A 135 -5.37 2.67 8.18
N LYS A 136 -5.57 3.49 7.16
CA LYS A 136 -5.70 4.95 7.26
C LYS A 136 -6.83 5.44 6.37
N GLU A 137 -7.73 6.20 6.94
CA GLU A 137 -8.75 6.92 6.20
C GLU A 137 -8.19 8.25 5.70
N ILE A 138 -8.42 8.58 4.43
CA ILE A 138 -8.04 9.83 3.79
C ILE A 138 -9.24 10.44 3.07
N TYR A 139 -9.18 11.75 2.81
CA TYR A 139 -10.25 12.51 2.17
C TYR A 139 -9.69 13.32 0.99
N PRO A 140 -9.42 12.66 -0.16
CA PRO A 140 -9.01 13.38 -1.36
C PRO A 140 -10.11 14.35 -1.77
N SER A 141 -9.80 15.63 -1.86
CA SER A 141 -10.78 16.69 -2.15
C SER A 141 -10.29 17.73 -3.16
N TYR A 142 -9.06 17.60 -3.65
CA TYR A 142 -8.44 18.50 -4.62
C TYR A 142 -7.40 17.74 -5.44
N ASP A 143 -7.14 18.20 -6.65
CA ASP A 143 -6.13 17.63 -7.54
C ASP A 143 -4.71 17.71 -6.96
N GLU A 144 -3.83 16.82 -7.38
CA GLU A 144 -2.47 16.69 -6.85
C GLU A 144 -2.44 16.36 -5.35
N TYR A 145 -3.50 15.75 -4.83
CA TYR A 145 -3.57 15.34 -3.43
C TYR A 145 -2.40 14.46 -3.04
N THR A 146 -1.71 14.81 -1.97
CA THR A 146 -0.54 14.07 -1.49
C THR A 146 -0.75 13.60 -0.05
N THR A 147 -0.47 12.34 0.22
CA THR A 147 -0.49 11.77 1.57
C THR A 147 0.66 10.80 1.77
N SER A 148 0.95 10.51 3.04
CA SER A 148 1.99 9.55 3.42
C SER A 148 1.50 8.64 4.54
N ILE A 149 1.92 7.39 4.49
CA ILE A 149 1.86 6.48 5.63
C ILE A 149 3.18 6.65 6.39
N SER A 150 3.11 7.00 7.67
CA SER A 150 4.29 7.15 8.49
C SER A 150 4.87 5.79 8.87
N SER A 151 6.19 5.61 8.75
CA SER A 151 6.85 4.38 9.23
C SER A 151 6.72 4.18 10.74
N TYR A 152 6.48 5.24 11.49
CA TYR A 152 6.25 5.17 12.95
C TYR A 152 4.87 4.60 13.31
N ASP A 153 3.92 4.65 12.38
CA ASP A 153 2.57 4.12 12.61
C ASP A 153 2.49 2.61 12.30
N ILE A 154 3.51 2.05 11.63
CA ILE A 154 3.56 0.64 11.26
C ILE A 154 4.07 -0.17 12.45
N LYS A 155 3.22 -1.09 12.93
CA LYS A 155 3.57 -2.01 13.99
C LYS A 155 4.01 -3.34 13.42
N PHE A 156 5.04 -3.91 14.01
CA PHE A 156 5.45 -5.27 13.68
C PHE A 156 4.50 -6.30 14.32
N ALA A 157 4.18 -7.34 13.60
CA ALA A 157 3.44 -8.48 14.13
C ALA A 157 4.33 -9.23 15.14
N GLU A 158 3.91 -9.28 16.41
CA GLU A 158 4.75 -9.78 17.52
C GLU A 158 5.14 -11.25 17.35
N ASP A 159 4.21 -12.08 16.88
CA ASP A 159 4.46 -13.49 16.59
C ASP A 159 5.54 -13.67 15.51
N LYS A 160 5.53 -12.86 14.46
CA LYS A 160 6.52 -12.88 13.37
C LYS A 160 7.88 -12.41 13.84
N ILE A 161 7.93 -11.35 14.65
CA ILE A 161 9.17 -10.86 15.27
C ILE A 161 9.79 -11.91 16.18
N ASN A 162 8.99 -12.60 16.98
CA ASN A 162 9.50 -13.66 17.84
C ASN A 162 10.04 -14.83 17.03
N GLY A 163 9.35 -15.24 15.98
CA GLY A 163 9.87 -16.25 15.05
C GLY A 163 11.21 -15.87 14.40
N LEU A 164 11.37 -14.59 13.99
CA LEU A 164 12.63 -14.09 13.45
C LEU A 164 13.75 -14.06 14.51
N LYS A 165 13.46 -13.67 15.75
CA LYS A 165 14.43 -13.70 16.86
C LYS A 165 14.90 -15.12 17.16
N ASP A 166 13.99 -16.09 17.19
CA ASP A 166 14.31 -17.48 17.43
C ASP A 166 15.15 -18.06 16.29
N GLN A 167 14.81 -17.75 15.04
CA GLN A 167 15.60 -18.16 13.89
C GLN A 167 17.00 -17.52 13.92
N ALA A 168 17.11 -16.22 14.18
CA ALA A 168 18.39 -15.53 14.29
C ALA A 168 19.26 -16.12 15.40
N LYS A 169 18.68 -16.42 16.58
CA LYS A 169 19.38 -17.08 17.67
C LYS A 169 19.90 -18.45 17.27
N LYS A 170 19.10 -19.25 16.58
CA LYS A 170 19.49 -20.55 16.06
C LYS A 170 20.64 -20.41 15.06
N ASP A 171 20.51 -19.52 14.09
CA ASP A 171 21.53 -19.30 13.05
C ASP A 171 22.87 -18.85 13.63
N VAL A 172 22.85 -17.94 14.60
CA VAL A 172 24.05 -17.49 15.32
C VAL A 172 24.67 -18.65 16.11
N THR A 173 23.88 -19.47 16.79
CA THR A 173 24.36 -20.63 17.51
C THR A 173 25.04 -21.62 16.58
N GLU A 174 24.38 -21.98 15.47
CA GLU A 174 24.94 -22.90 14.46
C GLU A 174 26.23 -22.36 13.83
N PHE A 175 26.29 -21.04 13.58
CA PHE A 175 27.51 -20.40 13.08
C PHE A 175 28.70 -20.58 14.04
N PHE A 176 28.52 -20.31 15.32
CA PHE A 176 29.55 -20.46 16.32
C PHE A 176 29.93 -21.93 16.56
N ASP A 177 28.96 -22.83 16.59
CA ASP A 177 29.19 -24.28 16.73
C ASP A 177 30.00 -24.85 15.58
N ALA A 178 29.71 -24.41 14.35
CA ALA A 178 30.46 -24.81 13.17
C ALA A 178 31.90 -24.28 13.24
N ALA A 179 32.10 -23.02 13.64
CA ALA A 179 33.44 -22.44 13.80
C ALA A 179 34.22 -23.14 14.89
N GLN A 180 33.61 -23.48 16.03
CA GLN A 180 34.26 -24.24 17.13
C GLN A 180 34.66 -25.63 16.67
N LYS A 181 33.85 -26.32 15.88
CA LYS A 181 34.13 -27.64 15.29
C LYS A 181 35.12 -27.57 14.12
N LYS A 182 35.48 -26.36 13.69
CA LYS A 182 36.38 -26.10 12.53
C LYS A 182 35.76 -26.66 11.22
N SER A 183 34.47 -26.63 11.10
CA SER A 183 33.77 -27.05 9.88
C SER A 183 34.08 -26.09 8.72
N ASP A 184 33.83 -26.50 7.48
CA ASP A 184 33.96 -25.59 6.35
C ASP A 184 32.84 -24.52 6.40
N PHE A 185 33.12 -23.28 5.95
CA PHE A 185 32.15 -22.19 5.92
C PHE A 185 30.90 -22.51 5.09
N SER A 186 31.01 -23.38 4.09
CA SER A 186 29.91 -23.83 3.27
C SER A 186 28.75 -24.45 4.08
N THR A 187 29.04 -24.98 5.29
CA THR A 187 28.00 -25.55 6.17
C THR A 187 27.05 -24.53 6.78
N VAL A 188 27.40 -23.24 6.72
CA VAL A 188 26.62 -22.12 7.27
C VAL A 188 26.45 -20.96 6.29
N SER A 189 26.93 -21.10 5.06
CA SER A 189 26.92 -20.04 4.05
C SER A 189 25.51 -19.64 3.59
N ASP A 190 24.57 -20.57 3.65
CA ASP A 190 23.15 -20.37 3.30
C ASP A 190 22.41 -19.43 4.26
N LYS A 191 22.96 -19.17 5.44
CA LYS A 191 22.43 -18.22 6.42
C LYS A 191 22.71 -16.75 6.07
N PHE A 192 23.49 -16.50 5.04
CA PHE A 192 23.91 -15.18 4.59
C PHE A 192 23.47 -14.92 3.16
N THR A 193 23.05 -13.69 2.89
CA THR A 193 22.76 -13.25 1.53
C THR A 193 24.01 -13.26 0.66
N SER A 194 23.89 -13.44 -0.64
CA SER A 194 25.00 -13.61 -1.57
C SER A 194 26.04 -12.49 -1.50
N ASP A 195 25.60 -11.26 -1.28
CA ASP A 195 26.45 -10.06 -1.11
C ASP A 195 27.19 -10.03 0.22
N MET A 196 26.66 -10.69 1.26
CA MET A 196 27.27 -10.76 2.59
C MET A 196 28.18 -11.96 2.79
N GLN A 197 28.11 -12.98 1.95
CA GLN A 197 28.87 -14.23 2.14
C GLN A 197 30.37 -14.05 2.22
N SER A 198 30.95 -13.13 1.44
CA SER A 198 32.38 -12.88 1.45
C SER A 198 32.85 -12.32 2.81
N SER A 199 32.15 -11.33 3.33
CA SER A 199 32.41 -10.72 4.64
C SER A 199 32.17 -11.73 5.77
N ALA A 200 31.07 -12.48 5.71
CA ALA A 200 30.77 -13.52 6.69
C ALA A 200 31.83 -14.62 6.74
N LYS A 201 32.36 -15.06 5.59
CA LYS A 201 33.44 -16.05 5.50
C LYS A 201 34.72 -15.55 6.17
N SER A 202 35.08 -14.29 5.95
CA SER A 202 36.25 -13.68 6.60
C SER A 202 36.11 -13.69 8.13
N THR A 203 34.92 -13.26 8.62
CA THR A 203 34.60 -13.27 10.05
C THR A 203 34.62 -14.69 10.63
N TYR A 204 34.01 -15.65 9.93
CA TYR A 204 34.00 -17.06 10.31
C TYR A 204 35.39 -17.62 10.49
N ASN A 205 36.27 -17.41 9.52
CA ASN A 205 37.67 -17.88 9.59
C ASN A 205 38.44 -17.27 10.77
N GLY A 206 38.17 -15.99 11.10
CA GLY A 206 38.73 -15.35 12.28
C GLY A 206 38.32 -16.04 13.59
N TYR A 207 37.05 -16.47 13.70
CA TYR A 207 36.62 -17.25 14.86
C TYR A 207 37.24 -18.65 14.91
N VAL A 208 37.32 -19.36 13.76
CA VAL A 208 38.00 -20.65 13.69
C VAL A 208 39.44 -20.57 14.17
N ASP A 209 40.16 -19.51 13.79
CA ASP A 209 41.56 -19.31 14.20
C ASP A 209 41.66 -18.93 15.68
N THR A 210 40.73 -18.14 16.19
CA THR A 210 40.62 -17.82 17.63
C THR A 210 40.42 -19.10 18.45
N PHE A 211 39.49 -19.94 18.06
CA PHE A 211 39.25 -21.21 18.77
C PHE A 211 40.46 -22.14 18.68
N LYS A 212 41.23 -22.17 17.59
CA LYS A 212 42.47 -22.94 17.48
C LYS A 212 43.55 -22.45 18.47
N SER A 213 43.69 -21.12 18.60
CA SER A 213 44.69 -20.52 19.48
C SER A 213 44.38 -20.75 20.96
N THR A 214 43.11 -20.59 21.34
CA THR A 214 42.63 -20.78 22.72
C THR A 214 42.84 -22.24 23.17
N TYR A 215 42.52 -23.22 22.32
CA TYR A 215 42.72 -24.63 22.65
C TYR A 215 44.21 -24.98 22.84
N LYS A 216 45.15 -24.36 22.08
CA LYS A 216 46.59 -24.56 22.29
C LYS A 216 47.09 -24.03 23.63
N GLN A 217 46.50 -22.95 24.15
CA GLN A 217 46.86 -22.38 25.45
C GLN A 217 46.37 -23.21 26.64
N ILE A 218 45.27 -23.95 26.48
CA ILE A 218 44.68 -24.78 27.55
C ILE A 218 45.34 -26.17 27.60
N SER A 219 45.96 -26.64 26.51
CA SER A 219 46.56 -27.96 26.39
C SER A 219 48.09 -27.99 26.61
N ASN A 220 48.71 -26.88 26.95
CA ASN A 220 50.08 -26.74 27.44
C ASN A 220 50.11 -26.41 28.93
#